data_51143ac1fd6ec11a06859e464aa702c9
#
_entry.id   51143ac1fd6ec11a06859e464aa702c9
#
_cell.length_a   1.000
_cell.length_b   1.000
_cell.length_c   1.000
_cell.angle_alpha   90.00
_cell.angle_beta   90.00
_cell.angle_gamma   90.00
#
_symmetry.space_group_name_H-M   'P 1'
#
loop_
_entity.id
_entity.type
_entity.pdbx_description
1 polymer ?
#
loop_
_entity_poly.entity_id
_entity_poly.type
_entity_poly.pdbx_seq_one_letter_code
_entity_poly.pdbx_strand_id
1 'polypeptide(L)'
;MMLLVAKLGGEVFTKIKQPAVLGELIGGIAVGGLSLFGLGVIDVLRADAIIAALAEIGVIILLFEVGLESNLKQMVEVGWSSLLVAAAGVVAPFFLGWGVAAYFIPDEARLGHIFIGATLCATSVGITARVLRDLGRLQTRESQIILGAAVIDDVMGLLILAVVAGAIRATAVGGSLAKTDVLFIAAKSVAFLVGAIFVGQYVVPHLFRGAGRLRSRGVVISFAVAFCFLMAWAAAGVGLAPIVGAFAAGLVLDEVHFEVFLQRGEQPLEQLLAPVSALLVPIFFVLMGMKIDLRVFARLDVLGFAAALTLVAIIGKQVCSLAVIERGVNRLAIGLGMIPRGEVGLIFAGIGATLMLPNAQGFSEPVIGAATFGAVVIMVIVTTLVTPPALKWALARRESPPTIIGVPAVATRETKD
;
A
#
# COMPACT_ATOMS: atom_id res chain seq x y z
N MET A 1 15.02 -1.41 -21.42
CA MET A 1 15.07 -2.77 -20.84
C MET A 1 14.06 -2.95 -19.70
N MET A 2 14.11 -2.17 -18.62
CA MET A 2 13.22 -2.34 -17.44
C MET A 2 11.73 -2.35 -17.80
N LEU A 3 11.26 -1.41 -18.64
CA LEU A 3 9.86 -1.36 -19.06
C LEU A 3 9.44 -2.60 -19.88
N LEU A 4 10.32 -3.14 -20.72
CA LEU A 4 10.04 -4.38 -21.45
C LEU A 4 9.89 -5.57 -20.50
N VAL A 5 10.82 -5.70 -19.54
CA VAL A 5 10.75 -6.73 -18.49
C VAL A 5 9.47 -6.62 -17.69
N ALA A 6 9.11 -5.39 -17.27
CA ALA A 6 7.87 -5.12 -16.55
C ALA A 6 6.63 -5.54 -17.36
N LYS A 7 6.54 -5.12 -18.62
CA LYS A 7 5.36 -5.42 -19.45
C LYS A 7 5.25 -6.91 -19.77
N LEU A 8 6.37 -7.59 -20.08
CA LEU A 8 6.36 -9.03 -20.33
C LEU A 8 6.01 -9.83 -19.05
N GLY A 9 6.65 -9.49 -17.92
CA GLY A 9 6.35 -10.12 -16.63
C GLY A 9 4.90 -9.87 -16.20
N GLY A 10 4.44 -8.63 -16.29
CA GLY A 10 3.07 -8.23 -15.95
C GLY A 10 2.03 -8.97 -16.84
N GLU A 11 2.28 -9.09 -18.13
CA GLU A 11 1.40 -9.82 -19.07
C GLU A 11 1.29 -11.31 -18.70
N VAL A 12 2.41 -11.96 -18.39
CA VAL A 12 2.42 -13.37 -17.95
C VAL A 12 1.55 -13.56 -16.72
N PHE A 13 1.70 -12.68 -15.70
CA PHE A 13 0.93 -12.77 -14.46
C PHE A 13 -0.54 -12.43 -14.67
N THR A 14 -0.86 -11.46 -15.50
CA THR A 14 -2.24 -11.12 -15.85
C THR A 14 -2.95 -12.30 -16.54
N LYS A 15 -2.28 -13.05 -17.42
CA LYS A 15 -2.83 -14.26 -18.06
C LYS A 15 -3.19 -15.35 -17.05
N ILE A 16 -2.43 -15.49 -15.96
CA ILE A 16 -2.75 -16.43 -14.88
C ILE A 16 -3.64 -15.80 -13.80
N LYS A 17 -4.30 -14.65 -14.12
CA LYS A 17 -5.22 -13.91 -13.23
C LYS A 17 -4.57 -13.43 -11.92
N GLN A 18 -3.29 -13.12 -11.97
CA GLN A 18 -2.53 -12.53 -10.86
C GLN A 18 -2.22 -11.04 -11.17
N PRO A 19 -1.96 -10.22 -10.13
CA PRO A 19 -1.59 -8.82 -10.32
C PRO A 19 -0.32 -8.66 -11.18
N ALA A 20 -0.35 -7.72 -12.13
CA ALA A 20 0.78 -7.42 -13.00
C ALA A 20 2.06 -7.06 -12.23
N VAL A 21 1.90 -6.37 -11.10
CA VAL A 21 2.98 -5.97 -10.18
C VAL A 21 3.86 -7.15 -9.74
N LEU A 22 3.27 -8.32 -9.47
CA LEU A 22 4.05 -9.52 -9.15
C LEU A 22 4.93 -9.95 -10.32
N GLY A 23 4.40 -9.87 -11.54
CA GLY A 23 5.15 -10.17 -12.75
C GLY A 23 6.29 -9.18 -13.00
N GLU A 24 6.08 -7.90 -12.72
CA GLU A 24 7.08 -6.84 -12.80
C GLU A 24 8.23 -7.09 -11.81
N LEU A 25 7.88 -7.40 -10.55
CA LEU A 25 8.83 -7.74 -9.50
C LEU A 25 9.64 -9.00 -9.85
N ILE A 26 8.96 -10.10 -10.24
CA ILE A 26 9.61 -11.37 -10.58
C ILE A 26 10.46 -11.21 -11.84
N GLY A 27 10.01 -10.43 -12.82
CA GLY A 27 10.82 -10.04 -13.97
C GLY A 27 12.10 -9.30 -13.54
N GLY A 28 11.98 -8.38 -12.57
CA GLY A 28 13.10 -7.71 -11.94
C GLY A 28 14.06 -8.67 -11.25
N ILE A 29 13.55 -9.64 -10.48
CA ILE A 29 14.35 -10.70 -9.82
C ILE A 29 15.11 -11.52 -10.86
N ALA A 30 14.44 -11.94 -11.92
CA ALA A 30 15.06 -12.73 -13.00
C ALA A 30 16.21 -11.97 -13.67
N VAL A 31 15.97 -10.71 -14.04
CA VAL A 31 17.01 -9.85 -14.63
C VAL A 31 18.14 -9.60 -13.62
N GLY A 32 17.80 -9.31 -12.36
CA GLY A 32 18.76 -9.15 -11.29
C GLY A 32 19.66 -10.37 -11.13
N GLY A 33 19.11 -11.58 -11.27
CA GLY A 33 19.83 -12.83 -11.22
C GLY A 33 20.86 -13.03 -12.34
N LEU A 34 20.69 -12.37 -13.47
CA LEU A 34 21.67 -12.43 -14.57
C LEU A 34 23.03 -11.84 -14.21
N SER A 35 23.10 -11.01 -13.18
CA SER A 35 24.39 -10.53 -12.65
C SER A 35 25.27 -11.69 -12.13
N LEU A 36 24.66 -12.79 -11.67
CA LEU A 36 25.37 -13.99 -11.24
C LEU A 36 26.14 -14.68 -12.39
N PHE A 37 25.72 -14.44 -13.64
CA PHE A 37 26.37 -14.95 -14.85
C PHE A 37 27.38 -13.95 -15.46
N GLY A 38 27.80 -12.92 -14.68
CA GLY A 38 28.84 -11.97 -15.09
C GLY A 38 28.38 -10.81 -15.97
N LEU A 39 27.06 -10.57 -16.07
CA LEU A 39 26.51 -9.42 -16.81
C LEU A 39 26.58 -8.14 -15.95
N GLY A 40 27.77 -7.52 -15.85
CA GLY A 40 28.03 -6.33 -15.03
C GLY A 40 27.17 -5.10 -15.38
N VAL A 41 26.56 -5.05 -16.57
CA VAL A 41 25.59 -3.98 -16.94
C VAL A 41 24.43 -3.92 -15.96
N ILE A 42 24.02 -5.04 -15.35
CA ILE A 42 22.92 -5.10 -14.40
C ILE A 42 23.26 -4.38 -13.09
N ASP A 43 24.50 -4.51 -12.64
CA ASP A 43 24.95 -3.85 -11.41
C ASP A 43 25.06 -2.33 -11.62
N VAL A 44 25.44 -1.89 -12.83
CA VAL A 44 25.41 -0.46 -13.21
C VAL A 44 23.96 0.06 -13.18
N LEU A 45 23.00 -0.68 -13.73
CA LEU A 45 21.58 -0.27 -13.73
C LEU A 45 20.99 -0.23 -12.30
N ARG A 46 21.41 -1.15 -11.41
CA ARG A 46 20.99 -1.14 -10.00
C ARG A 46 21.46 0.10 -9.23
N ALA A 47 22.64 0.58 -9.57
CA ALA A 47 23.31 1.72 -8.90
C ALA A 47 23.01 3.06 -9.59
N ASP A 48 22.31 3.06 -10.72
CA ASP A 48 22.05 4.27 -11.51
C ASP A 48 21.11 5.24 -10.76
N ALA A 49 21.58 6.47 -10.53
CA ALA A 49 20.85 7.49 -9.78
C ALA A 49 19.58 7.98 -10.51
N ILE A 50 19.60 7.99 -11.85
CA ILE A 50 18.43 8.43 -12.65
C ILE A 50 17.34 7.39 -12.53
N ILE A 51 17.68 6.10 -12.64
CA ILE A 51 16.73 5.01 -12.47
C ILE A 51 16.15 5.02 -11.05
N ALA A 52 16.97 5.24 -10.04
CA ALA A 52 16.52 5.36 -8.66
C ALA A 52 15.55 6.53 -8.48
N ALA A 53 15.84 7.70 -9.05
CA ALA A 53 14.95 8.86 -9.01
C ALA A 53 13.62 8.61 -9.73
N LEU A 54 13.64 7.98 -10.90
CA LEU A 54 12.41 7.61 -11.63
C LEU A 54 11.56 6.61 -10.83
N ALA A 55 12.20 5.65 -10.15
CA ALA A 55 11.52 4.70 -9.29
C ALA A 55 10.89 5.39 -8.06
N GLU A 56 11.59 6.36 -7.45
CA GLU A 56 11.06 7.15 -6.33
C GLU A 56 9.85 8.00 -6.77
N ILE A 57 9.93 8.67 -7.92
CA ILE A 57 8.78 9.37 -8.49
C ILE A 57 7.64 8.37 -8.76
N GLY A 58 7.94 7.18 -9.28
CA GLY A 58 6.96 6.15 -9.54
C GLY A 58 6.17 5.73 -8.29
N VAL A 59 6.86 5.53 -7.16
CA VAL A 59 6.18 5.16 -5.91
C VAL A 59 5.39 6.34 -5.30
N ILE A 60 5.85 7.57 -5.48
CA ILE A 60 5.10 8.78 -5.07
C ILE A 60 3.79 8.86 -5.86
N ILE A 61 3.84 8.70 -7.18
CA ILE A 61 2.63 8.69 -8.04
C ILE A 61 1.70 7.53 -7.68
N LEU A 62 2.25 6.34 -7.43
CA LEU A 62 1.45 5.18 -7.02
C LEU A 62 0.69 5.45 -5.71
N LEU A 63 1.35 5.99 -4.69
CA LEU A 63 0.68 6.31 -3.42
C LEU A 63 -0.31 7.46 -3.56
N PHE A 64 -0.07 8.38 -4.48
CA PHE A 64 -1.04 9.41 -4.84
C PHE A 64 -2.30 8.81 -5.46
N GLU A 65 -2.18 7.85 -6.39
CA GLU A 65 -3.32 7.11 -6.97
C GLU A 65 -4.08 6.32 -5.89
N VAL A 66 -3.37 5.60 -5.01
CA VAL A 66 -3.98 4.90 -3.88
C VAL A 66 -4.76 5.87 -2.98
N GLY A 67 -4.22 7.07 -2.76
CA GLY A 67 -4.91 8.12 -2.04
C GLY A 67 -6.19 8.61 -2.75
N LEU A 68 -6.16 8.78 -4.08
CA LEU A 68 -7.34 9.16 -4.89
C LEU A 68 -8.45 8.12 -4.84
N GLU A 69 -8.07 6.82 -4.88
CA GLU A 69 -9.03 5.71 -4.76
C GLU A 69 -9.64 5.62 -3.35
N SER A 70 -8.97 6.19 -2.34
CA SER A 70 -9.37 6.17 -0.93
C SER A 70 -10.38 7.29 -0.64
N ASN A 71 -11.66 6.97 -0.49
CA ASN A 71 -12.71 7.97 -0.26
C ASN A 71 -12.96 8.23 1.23
N LEU A 72 -12.63 9.45 1.69
CA LEU A 72 -12.86 9.87 3.09
C LEU A 72 -14.32 9.75 3.54
N LYS A 73 -15.29 10.01 2.65
CA LYS A 73 -16.72 9.88 2.99
C LYS A 73 -17.09 8.43 3.24
N GLN A 74 -16.59 7.52 2.39
CA GLN A 74 -16.79 6.09 2.58
C GLN A 74 -16.16 5.61 3.89
N MET A 75 -15.00 6.12 4.29
CA MET A 75 -14.38 5.80 5.59
C MET A 75 -15.29 6.13 6.77
N VAL A 76 -16.03 7.22 6.71
CA VAL A 76 -16.97 7.65 7.76
C VAL A 76 -18.25 6.81 7.73
N GLU A 77 -18.74 6.42 6.56
CA GLU A 77 -19.99 5.67 6.36
C GLU A 77 -19.87 4.16 6.66
N VAL A 78 -18.68 3.61 6.64
CA VAL A 78 -18.38 2.16 6.70
C VAL A 78 -18.72 1.52 8.04
N GLY A 79 -18.94 2.29 9.08
CA GLY A 79 -19.41 1.81 10.37
C GLY A 79 -18.32 1.15 11.24
N TRP A 80 -18.73 0.85 12.48
CA TRP A 80 -17.83 0.37 13.55
C TRP A 80 -17.13 -0.96 13.24
N SER A 81 -17.77 -1.88 12.48
CA SER A 81 -17.13 -3.14 12.12
C SER A 81 -15.88 -2.97 11.28
N SER A 82 -15.91 -2.11 10.29
CA SER A 82 -14.74 -1.89 9.44
C SER A 82 -13.59 -1.23 10.20
N LEU A 83 -13.92 -0.30 11.11
CA LEU A 83 -12.91 0.30 12.01
C LEU A 83 -12.27 -0.76 12.92
N LEU A 84 -13.07 -1.62 13.54
CA LEU A 84 -12.57 -2.66 14.43
C LEU A 84 -11.81 -3.75 13.68
N VAL A 85 -12.27 -4.13 12.49
CA VAL A 85 -11.56 -5.06 11.59
C VAL A 85 -10.21 -4.49 11.17
N ALA A 86 -10.15 -3.21 10.79
CA ALA A 86 -8.90 -2.51 10.48
C ALA A 86 -7.97 -2.46 11.70
N ALA A 87 -8.46 -2.01 12.86
CA ALA A 87 -7.66 -1.91 14.07
C ALA A 87 -7.07 -3.27 14.48
N ALA A 88 -7.89 -4.33 14.50
CA ALA A 88 -7.42 -5.69 14.79
C ALA A 88 -6.45 -6.20 13.71
N GLY A 89 -6.73 -5.88 12.43
CA GLY A 89 -5.92 -6.22 11.26
C GLY A 89 -4.58 -5.50 11.20
N VAL A 90 -4.40 -4.42 11.95
CA VAL A 90 -3.14 -3.70 12.13
C VAL A 90 -2.40 -4.21 13.36
N VAL A 91 -3.09 -4.23 14.51
CA VAL A 91 -2.47 -4.54 15.81
C VAL A 91 -1.93 -5.97 15.86
N ALA A 92 -2.72 -6.97 15.42
CA ALA A 92 -2.30 -8.36 15.50
C ALA A 92 -1.09 -8.67 14.60
N PRO A 93 -1.06 -8.33 13.29
CA PRO A 93 0.11 -8.55 12.45
C PRO A 93 1.34 -7.76 12.92
N PHE A 94 1.16 -6.55 13.44
CA PHE A 94 2.26 -5.73 13.98
C PHE A 94 3.02 -6.47 15.09
N PHE A 95 2.31 -6.89 16.14
CA PHE A 95 2.96 -7.56 17.27
C PHE A 95 3.47 -8.95 16.92
N LEU A 96 2.75 -9.71 16.10
CA LEU A 96 3.19 -11.01 15.62
C LEU A 96 4.44 -10.89 14.75
N GLY A 97 4.48 -9.93 13.83
CA GLY A 97 5.63 -9.66 12.97
C GLY A 97 6.84 -9.20 13.76
N TRP A 98 6.64 -8.29 14.72
CA TRP A 98 7.69 -7.88 15.66
C TRP A 98 8.23 -9.07 16.44
N GLY A 99 7.37 -9.92 17.00
CA GLY A 99 7.79 -11.11 17.77
C GLY A 99 8.58 -12.11 16.93
N VAL A 100 8.14 -12.39 15.70
CA VAL A 100 8.86 -13.27 14.76
C VAL A 100 10.21 -12.66 14.38
N ALA A 101 10.28 -11.38 14.09
CA ALA A 101 11.54 -10.71 13.78
C ALA A 101 12.51 -10.77 14.96
N ALA A 102 12.06 -10.47 16.18
CA ALA A 102 12.88 -10.56 17.39
C ALA A 102 13.40 -11.97 17.67
N TYR A 103 12.67 -13.01 17.25
CA TYR A 103 13.08 -14.40 17.43
C TYR A 103 14.10 -14.87 16.35
N PHE A 104 13.86 -14.53 15.09
CA PHE A 104 14.68 -15.02 13.96
C PHE A 104 15.94 -14.20 13.70
N ILE A 105 15.93 -12.93 14.03
CA ILE A 105 17.04 -11.98 13.79
C ILE A 105 17.35 -11.18 15.06
N PRO A 106 17.67 -11.85 16.19
CA PRO A 106 17.82 -11.19 17.50
C PRO A 106 18.94 -10.15 17.54
N ASP A 107 19.94 -10.27 16.66
CA ASP A 107 21.10 -9.38 16.60
C ASP A 107 20.79 -8.03 15.92
N GLU A 108 19.66 -7.94 15.22
CA GLU A 108 19.22 -6.67 14.62
C GLU A 108 18.68 -5.69 15.68
N ALA A 109 18.80 -4.39 15.37
CA ALA A 109 18.29 -3.35 16.25
C ALA A 109 16.77 -3.49 16.48
N ARG A 110 16.32 -3.23 17.71
CA ARG A 110 14.89 -3.29 18.10
C ARG A 110 13.96 -2.51 17.17
N LEU A 111 14.44 -1.38 16.62
CA LEU A 111 13.68 -0.59 15.65
C LEU A 111 13.51 -1.31 14.31
N GLY A 112 14.46 -2.16 13.91
CA GLY A 112 14.34 -3.04 12.75
C GLY A 112 13.21 -4.05 12.93
N HIS A 113 13.15 -4.73 14.10
CA HIS A 113 12.05 -5.65 14.42
C HIS A 113 10.68 -4.95 14.39
N ILE A 114 10.58 -3.74 14.96
CA ILE A 114 9.37 -2.91 14.94
C ILE A 114 9.00 -2.55 13.50
N PHE A 115 9.98 -2.22 12.67
CA PHE A 115 9.76 -1.89 11.26
C PHE A 115 9.19 -3.09 10.48
N ILE A 116 9.71 -4.30 10.74
CA ILE A 116 9.16 -5.53 10.14
C ILE A 116 7.71 -5.73 10.58
N GLY A 117 7.40 -5.52 11.86
CA GLY A 117 6.02 -5.51 12.35
C GLY A 117 5.14 -4.51 11.60
N ALA A 118 5.63 -3.28 11.39
CA ALA A 118 4.92 -2.26 10.60
C ALA A 118 4.69 -2.69 9.14
N THR A 119 5.67 -3.36 8.53
CA THR A 119 5.55 -3.90 7.16
C THR A 119 4.43 -4.95 7.04
N LEU A 120 4.16 -5.70 8.12
CA LEU A 120 3.07 -6.67 8.15
C LEU A 120 1.68 -6.05 8.36
N CYS A 121 1.57 -4.77 8.67
CA CYS A 121 0.26 -4.11 8.82
C CYS A 121 -0.46 -3.92 7.48
N ALA A 122 0.28 -3.50 6.45
CA ALA A 122 -0.29 -3.10 5.16
C ALA A 122 -1.13 -4.20 4.49
N THR A 123 -2.23 -3.83 3.84
CA THR A 123 -3.10 -4.73 3.07
C THR A 123 -3.20 -4.25 1.62
N SER A 124 -3.20 -5.15 0.64
CA SER A 124 -3.49 -4.79 -0.76
C SER A 124 -4.98 -4.94 -1.05
N VAL A 125 -5.67 -3.81 -1.10
CA VAL A 125 -7.11 -3.75 -1.42
C VAL A 125 -7.38 -4.20 -2.85
N GLY A 126 -6.55 -3.81 -3.81
CA GLY A 126 -6.77 -4.04 -5.23
C GLY A 126 -6.94 -5.52 -5.59
N ILE A 127 -6.18 -6.42 -4.93
CA ILE A 127 -6.26 -7.86 -5.15
C ILE A 127 -7.61 -8.39 -4.70
N THR A 128 -8.02 -8.03 -3.48
CA THR A 128 -9.30 -8.47 -2.90
C THR A 128 -10.49 -7.89 -3.66
N ALA A 129 -10.47 -6.60 -3.98
CA ALA A 129 -11.51 -5.94 -4.77
C ALA A 129 -11.70 -6.60 -6.14
N ARG A 130 -10.60 -6.96 -6.81
CA ARG A 130 -10.64 -7.70 -8.09
C ARG A 130 -11.33 -9.06 -7.93
N VAL A 131 -10.94 -9.86 -6.91
CA VAL A 131 -11.56 -11.17 -6.66
C VAL A 131 -13.05 -11.02 -6.38
N LEU A 132 -13.46 -10.06 -5.55
CA LEU A 132 -14.86 -9.81 -5.23
C LEU A 132 -15.65 -9.35 -6.46
N ARG A 133 -15.04 -8.55 -7.34
CA ARG A 133 -15.62 -8.12 -8.62
C ARG A 133 -15.83 -9.30 -9.57
N ASP A 134 -14.81 -10.14 -9.74
CA ASP A 134 -14.86 -11.33 -10.61
C ASP A 134 -15.91 -12.35 -10.15
N LEU A 135 -16.21 -12.37 -8.84
CA LEU A 135 -17.27 -13.20 -8.23
C LEU A 135 -18.65 -12.52 -8.25
N GLY A 136 -18.79 -11.28 -8.73
CA GLY A 136 -20.02 -10.51 -8.68
C GLY A 136 -20.51 -10.18 -7.26
N ARG A 137 -19.61 -10.13 -6.28
CA ARG A 137 -19.91 -9.98 -4.86
C ARG A 137 -19.53 -8.63 -4.25
N LEU A 138 -19.19 -7.61 -5.04
CA LEU A 138 -18.75 -6.29 -4.53
C LEU A 138 -19.78 -5.62 -3.61
N GLN A 139 -21.08 -5.85 -3.84
CA GLN A 139 -22.17 -5.21 -3.10
C GLN A 139 -22.61 -6.00 -1.85
N THR A 140 -21.94 -7.12 -1.53
CA THR A 140 -22.26 -7.89 -0.32
C THR A 140 -21.74 -7.18 0.94
N ARG A 141 -22.36 -7.46 2.09
CA ARG A 141 -21.99 -6.84 3.37
C ARG A 141 -20.55 -7.18 3.76
N GLU A 142 -20.12 -8.41 3.51
CA GLU A 142 -18.73 -8.83 3.72
C GLU A 142 -17.77 -7.98 2.90
N SER A 143 -18.06 -7.75 1.61
CA SER A 143 -17.21 -6.96 0.73
C SER A 143 -17.14 -5.50 1.17
N GLN A 144 -18.25 -4.91 1.58
CA GLN A 144 -18.28 -3.55 2.13
C GLN A 144 -17.40 -3.43 3.39
N ILE A 145 -17.48 -4.42 4.30
CA ILE A 145 -16.65 -4.45 5.51
C ILE A 145 -15.17 -4.57 5.13
N ILE A 146 -14.81 -5.49 4.22
CA ILE A 146 -13.43 -5.70 3.76
C ILE A 146 -12.87 -4.43 3.13
N LEU A 147 -13.58 -3.88 2.14
CA LEU A 147 -13.10 -2.70 1.40
C LEU A 147 -12.98 -1.48 2.31
N GLY A 148 -13.96 -1.25 3.18
CA GLY A 148 -13.90 -0.16 4.12
C GLY A 148 -12.82 -0.34 5.18
N ALA A 149 -12.63 -1.56 5.71
CA ALA A 149 -11.56 -1.85 6.64
C ALA A 149 -10.18 -1.65 5.99
N ALA A 150 -10.03 -2.02 4.73
CA ALA A 150 -8.77 -1.89 4.01
C ALA A 150 -8.40 -0.42 3.76
N VAL A 151 -9.36 0.46 3.44
CA VAL A 151 -9.09 1.92 3.32
C VAL A 151 -8.63 2.51 4.66
N ILE A 152 -9.24 2.10 5.77
CA ILE A 152 -8.80 2.54 7.11
C ILE A 152 -7.42 1.97 7.44
N ASP A 153 -7.17 0.71 7.09
CA ASP A 153 -5.89 0.00 7.27
C ASP A 153 -4.73 0.70 6.55
N ASP A 154 -4.96 1.20 5.33
CA ASP A 154 -3.97 1.95 4.55
C ASP A 154 -3.55 3.24 5.27
N VAL A 155 -4.50 4.01 5.80
CA VAL A 155 -4.20 5.22 6.58
C VAL A 155 -3.44 4.87 7.87
N MET A 156 -3.89 3.84 8.59
CA MET A 156 -3.23 3.39 9.83
C MET A 156 -1.83 2.85 9.56
N GLY A 157 -1.65 2.05 8.50
CA GLY A 157 -0.37 1.50 8.09
C GLY A 157 0.64 2.58 7.73
N LEU A 158 0.23 3.58 6.96
CA LEU A 158 1.09 4.73 6.60
C LEU A 158 1.43 5.59 7.83
N LEU A 159 0.49 5.76 8.76
CA LEU A 159 0.76 6.48 10.01
C LEU A 159 1.83 5.74 10.86
N ILE A 160 1.68 4.41 10.99
CA ILE A 160 2.66 3.57 11.70
C ILE A 160 4.02 3.65 11.01
N LEU A 161 4.05 3.52 9.67
CA LEU A 161 5.28 3.66 8.90
C LEU A 161 5.93 5.03 9.13
N ALA A 162 5.15 6.11 9.09
CA ALA A 162 5.66 7.47 9.32
C ALA A 162 6.30 7.61 10.70
N VAL A 163 5.66 7.07 11.74
CA VAL A 163 6.17 7.10 13.12
C VAL A 163 7.44 6.26 13.25
N VAL A 164 7.44 5.04 12.74
CA VAL A 164 8.59 4.13 12.86
C VAL A 164 9.78 4.62 12.02
N ALA A 165 9.54 5.06 10.78
CA ALA A 165 10.61 5.64 9.94
C ALA A 165 11.16 6.94 10.53
N GLY A 166 10.31 7.78 11.12
CA GLY A 166 10.73 8.99 11.83
C GLY A 166 11.59 8.68 13.05
N ALA A 167 11.21 7.67 13.84
CA ALA A 167 11.98 7.19 14.98
C ALA A 167 13.38 6.66 14.56
N ILE A 168 13.43 5.90 13.45
CA ILE A 168 14.69 5.39 12.88
C ILE A 168 15.60 6.55 12.46
N ARG A 169 15.07 7.55 11.75
CA ARG A 169 15.85 8.73 11.33
C ARG A 169 16.38 9.53 12.52
N ALA A 170 15.57 9.71 13.57
CA ALA A 170 15.99 10.41 14.78
C ALA A 170 17.14 9.68 15.49
N THR A 171 17.11 8.34 15.53
CA THR A 171 18.19 7.52 16.10
C THR A 171 19.46 7.58 15.23
N ALA A 172 19.34 7.58 13.92
CA ALA A 172 20.48 7.63 13.00
C ALA A 172 21.31 8.92 13.13
N VAL A 173 20.70 10.01 13.60
CA VAL A 173 21.39 11.31 13.85
C VAL A 173 22.05 11.37 15.25
N GLY A 174 22.09 10.26 16.00
CA GLY A 174 22.76 10.17 17.31
C GLY A 174 21.88 10.56 18.49
N GLY A 175 20.56 10.68 18.31
CA GLY A 175 19.60 10.91 19.38
C GLY A 175 19.23 9.62 20.12
N SER A 176 19.23 9.63 21.46
CA SER A 176 18.54 8.60 22.22
C SER A 176 17.04 8.83 22.11
N LEU A 177 16.27 7.83 21.63
CA LEU A 177 14.81 7.95 21.56
C LEU A 177 14.20 7.96 22.96
N ALA A 178 13.87 9.14 23.45
CA ALA A 178 12.97 9.27 24.58
C ALA A 178 11.53 8.92 24.16
N LYS A 179 10.70 8.44 25.09
CA LYS A 179 9.26 8.20 24.80
C LYS A 179 8.54 9.46 24.29
N THR A 180 9.00 10.63 24.73
CA THR A 180 8.53 11.95 24.29
C THR A 180 8.78 12.19 22.81
N ASP A 181 9.92 11.72 22.26
CA ASP A 181 10.27 11.92 20.85
C ASP A 181 9.35 11.10 19.94
N VAL A 182 9.08 9.84 20.32
CA VAL A 182 8.12 8.98 19.59
C VAL A 182 6.72 9.58 19.61
N LEU A 183 6.28 10.09 20.78
CA LEU A 183 4.99 10.76 20.91
C LEU A 183 4.93 12.02 20.05
N PHE A 184 6.01 12.82 20.03
CA PHE A 184 6.10 14.01 19.20
C PHE A 184 6.06 13.68 17.69
N ILE A 185 6.77 12.62 17.25
CA ILE A 185 6.73 12.15 15.86
C ILE A 185 5.31 11.69 15.50
N ALA A 186 4.66 10.92 16.39
CA ALA A 186 3.29 10.47 16.16
C ALA A 186 2.31 11.66 16.08
N ALA A 187 2.40 12.60 17.02
CA ALA A 187 1.57 13.81 17.02
C ALA A 187 1.78 14.65 15.75
N LYS A 188 3.01 14.79 15.30
CA LYS A 188 3.40 15.49 14.07
C LYS A 188 2.84 14.80 12.83
N SER A 189 2.86 13.46 12.79
CA SER A 189 2.30 12.67 11.69
C SER A 189 0.79 12.82 11.59
N VAL A 190 0.09 12.74 12.73
CA VAL A 190 -1.36 12.98 12.81
C VAL A 190 -1.68 14.43 12.42
N ALA A 191 -0.93 15.39 12.96
CA ALA A 191 -1.13 16.82 12.67
C ALA A 191 -0.93 17.11 11.15
N PHE A 192 0.05 16.44 10.52
CA PHE A 192 0.26 16.56 9.07
C PHE A 192 -0.94 16.03 8.29
N LEU A 193 -1.46 14.84 8.60
CA LEU A 193 -2.62 14.26 7.92
C LEU A 193 -3.88 15.12 8.14
N VAL A 194 -4.13 15.59 9.38
CA VAL A 194 -5.24 16.50 9.68
C VAL A 194 -5.06 17.81 8.91
N GLY A 195 -3.85 18.38 8.91
CA GLY A 195 -3.52 19.57 8.14
C GLY A 195 -3.74 19.39 6.64
N ALA A 196 -3.39 18.22 6.08
CA ALA A 196 -3.65 17.87 4.70
C ALA A 196 -5.16 17.88 4.38
N ILE A 197 -6.00 17.35 5.28
CA ILE A 197 -7.47 17.40 5.13
C ILE A 197 -7.97 18.85 5.11
N PHE A 198 -7.46 19.70 6.02
CA PHE A 198 -7.80 21.13 6.00
C PHE A 198 -7.37 21.83 4.71
N VAL A 199 -6.16 21.55 4.22
CA VAL A 199 -5.68 22.07 2.93
C VAL A 199 -6.60 21.58 1.81
N GLY A 200 -6.98 20.31 1.80
CA GLY A 200 -7.91 19.74 0.84
C GLY A 200 -9.26 20.45 0.84
N GLN A 201 -9.84 20.69 2.01
CA GLN A 201 -11.16 21.32 2.14
C GLN A 201 -11.16 22.83 1.78
N TYR A 202 -10.11 23.55 2.14
CA TYR A 202 -10.11 25.02 2.04
C TYR A 202 -9.23 25.56 0.91
N VAL A 203 -8.06 24.99 0.65
CA VAL A 203 -7.10 25.51 -0.34
C VAL A 203 -7.34 24.91 -1.72
N VAL A 204 -7.54 23.59 -1.80
CA VAL A 204 -7.72 22.88 -3.06
C VAL A 204 -8.88 23.43 -3.91
N PRO A 205 -10.08 23.68 -3.36
CA PRO A 205 -11.19 24.25 -4.15
C PRO A 205 -10.87 25.63 -4.76
N HIS A 206 -10.06 26.43 -4.06
CA HIS A 206 -9.64 27.74 -4.56
C HIS A 206 -8.60 27.62 -5.66
N LEU A 207 -7.64 26.70 -5.51
CA LEU A 207 -6.62 26.39 -6.52
C LEU A 207 -7.27 25.92 -7.83
N PHE A 208 -8.19 24.95 -7.75
CA PHE A 208 -8.84 24.37 -8.93
C PHE A 208 -9.83 25.33 -9.58
N ARG A 209 -10.52 26.18 -8.80
CA ARG A 209 -11.32 27.28 -9.36
C ARG A 209 -10.45 28.30 -10.11
N GLY A 210 -9.27 28.62 -9.59
CA GLY A 210 -8.28 29.45 -10.29
C GLY A 210 -7.77 28.78 -11.56
N ALA A 211 -7.40 27.51 -11.47
CA ALA A 211 -6.97 26.69 -12.61
C ALA A 211 -8.06 26.57 -13.69
N GLY A 212 -9.34 26.52 -13.30
CA GLY A 212 -10.47 26.50 -14.22
C GLY A 212 -10.60 27.72 -15.12
N ARG A 213 -9.89 28.84 -14.84
CA ARG A 213 -9.79 29.99 -15.74
C ARG A 213 -8.79 29.78 -16.88
N LEU A 214 -7.88 28.80 -16.72
CA LEU A 214 -6.92 28.47 -17.76
C LEU A 214 -7.60 27.61 -18.84
N ARG A 215 -7.26 27.88 -20.10
CA ARG A 215 -7.83 27.18 -21.28
C ARG A 215 -6.84 26.19 -21.91
N SER A 216 -5.64 26.06 -21.36
CA SER A 216 -4.63 25.11 -21.86
C SER A 216 -5.02 23.68 -21.52
N ARG A 217 -4.66 22.73 -22.40
CA ARG A 217 -4.87 21.29 -22.14
C ARG A 217 -3.94 20.79 -21.02
N GLY A 218 -4.44 19.84 -20.24
CA GLY A 218 -3.64 19.20 -19.19
C GLY A 218 -3.48 20.01 -17.91
N VAL A 219 -4.30 21.05 -17.70
CA VAL A 219 -4.26 21.87 -16.47
C VAL A 219 -4.54 21.01 -15.24
N VAL A 220 -5.54 20.13 -15.29
CA VAL A 220 -5.95 19.28 -14.16
C VAL A 220 -4.79 18.40 -13.71
N ILE A 221 -4.20 17.63 -14.63
CA ILE A 221 -3.09 16.73 -14.27
C ILE A 221 -1.87 17.53 -13.77
N SER A 222 -1.55 18.66 -14.39
CA SER A 222 -0.40 19.48 -13.97
C SER A 222 -0.57 20.00 -12.54
N PHE A 223 -1.76 20.52 -12.20
CA PHE A 223 -2.05 21.01 -10.86
C PHE A 223 -2.13 19.87 -9.82
N ALA A 224 -2.74 18.75 -10.17
CA ALA A 224 -2.84 17.60 -9.29
C ALA A 224 -1.45 16.99 -8.97
N VAL A 225 -0.60 16.81 -9.98
CA VAL A 225 0.77 16.31 -9.81
C VAL A 225 1.65 17.32 -9.07
N ALA A 226 1.53 18.62 -9.38
CA ALA A 226 2.23 19.67 -8.62
C ALA A 226 1.80 19.69 -7.16
N PHE A 227 0.52 19.51 -6.87
CA PHE A 227 0.00 19.41 -5.51
C PHE A 227 0.50 18.14 -4.81
N CYS A 228 0.53 17.00 -5.49
CA CYS A 228 1.11 15.76 -4.99
C CYS A 228 2.58 15.97 -4.56
N PHE A 229 3.42 16.52 -5.44
CA PHE A 229 4.83 16.74 -5.11
C PHE A 229 5.03 17.81 -4.03
N LEU A 230 4.20 18.83 -3.97
CA LEU A 230 4.22 19.85 -2.91
C LEU A 230 3.92 19.21 -1.55
N MET A 231 2.92 18.34 -1.48
CA MET A 231 2.57 17.62 -0.25
C MET A 231 3.64 16.58 0.13
N ALA A 232 4.23 15.89 -0.85
CA ALA A 232 5.35 14.98 -0.63
C ALA A 232 6.58 15.74 -0.08
N TRP A 233 6.90 16.90 -0.64
CA TRP A 233 7.95 17.80 -0.14
C TRP A 233 7.64 18.33 1.27
N ALA A 234 6.42 18.75 1.53
CA ALA A 234 5.99 19.21 2.85
C ALA A 234 6.10 18.11 3.91
N ALA A 235 5.71 16.85 3.56
CA ALA A 235 5.90 15.69 4.42
C ALA A 235 7.37 15.47 4.75
N ALA A 236 8.26 15.52 3.75
CA ALA A 236 9.70 15.41 3.93
C ALA A 236 10.24 16.53 4.84
N GLY A 237 9.78 17.76 4.67
CA GLY A 237 10.15 18.92 5.48
C GLY A 237 9.78 18.79 6.96
N VAL A 238 8.71 18.06 7.27
CA VAL A 238 8.34 17.73 8.65
C VAL A 238 8.96 16.41 9.15
N GLY A 239 9.82 15.76 8.36
CA GLY A 239 10.54 14.53 8.73
C GLY A 239 9.76 13.23 8.47
N LEU A 240 8.66 13.29 7.70
CA LEU A 240 7.90 12.11 7.27
C LEU A 240 8.45 11.58 5.93
N ALA A 241 8.04 10.36 5.55
CA ALA A 241 8.35 9.85 4.22
C ALA A 241 7.55 10.62 3.15
N PRO A 242 8.14 10.98 1.98
CA PRO A 242 7.44 11.71 0.91
C PRO A 242 6.14 11.05 0.45
N ILE A 243 6.09 9.71 0.46
CA ILE A 243 4.91 8.92 0.08
C ILE A 243 3.68 9.20 0.97
N VAL A 244 3.88 9.57 2.24
CA VAL A 244 2.79 9.94 3.16
C VAL A 244 2.12 11.22 2.67
N GLY A 245 2.92 12.19 2.22
CA GLY A 245 2.43 13.42 1.62
C GLY A 245 1.70 13.19 0.30
N ALA A 246 2.23 12.31 -0.54
CA ALA A 246 1.60 11.93 -1.81
C ALA A 246 0.24 11.25 -1.59
N PHE A 247 0.17 10.29 -0.67
CA PHE A 247 -1.08 9.64 -0.28
C PHE A 247 -2.09 10.66 0.28
N ALA A 248 -1.65 11.53 1.20
CA ALA A 248 -2.50 12.58 1.76
C ALA A 248 -3.03 13.54 0.68
N ALA A 249 -2.20 13.87 -0.33
CA ALA A 249 -2.63 14.68 -1.47
C ALA A 249 -3.75 13.99 -2.26
N GLY A 250 -3.60 12.70 -2.55
CA GLY A 250 -4.64 11.91 -3.23
C GLY A 250 -5.93 11.84 -2.41
N LEU A 251 -5.81 11.53 -1.12
CA LEU A 251 -6.95 11.37 -0.20
C LEU A 251 -7.83 12.62 -0.10
N VAL A 252 -7.26 13.82 -0.25
CA VAL A 252 -8.01 15.09 -0.13
C VAL A 252 -8.50 15.65 -1.46
N LEU A 253 -8.09 15.06 -2.58
CA LEU A 253 -8.59 15.41 -3.91
C LEU A 253 -9.85 14.60 -4.21
N ASP A 254 -11.01 15.26 -4.13
CA ASP A 254 -12.32 14.67 -4.46
C ASP A 254 -12.73 15.07 -5.89
N GLU A 255 -13.50 14.23 -6.58
CA GLU A 255 -14.05 14.50 -7.92
C GLU A 255 -14.79 15.85 -8.02
N VAL A 256 -15.42 16.28 -6.94
CA VAL A 256 -16.10 17.59 -6.85
C VAL A 256 -15.17 18.77 -7.18
N HIS A 257 -13.88 18.63 -6.93
CA HIS A 257 -12.89 19.66 -7.26
C HIS A 257 -12.63 19.77 -8.77
N PHE A 258 -12.92 18.73 -9.54
CA PHE A 258 -12.67 18.64 -10.99
C PHE A 258 -13.94 18.80 -11.84
N GLU A 259 -15.11 18.96 -11.24
CA GLU A 259 -16.40 18.97 -11.93
C GLU A 259 -16.43 19.98 -13.09
N VAL A 260 -15.84 21.18 -12.91
CA VAL A 260 -15.75 22.21 -13.96
C VAL A 260 -14.96 21.73 -15.18
N PHE A 261 -13.96 20.89 -14.98
CA PHE A 261 -13.13 20.35 -16.06
C PHE A 261 -13.80 19.15 -16.73
N LEU A 262 -14.48 18.30 -15.96
CA LEU A 262 -15.29 17.19 -16.49
C LEU A 262 -16.42 17.72 -17.39
N GLN A 263 -17.08 18.83 -16.99
CA GLN A 263 -18.11 19.48 -17.81
C GLN A 263 -17.55 20.09 -19.11
N ARG A 264 -16.23 20.33 -19.19
CA ARG A 264 -15.54 20.77 -20.42
C ARG A 264 -15.04 19.62 -21.29
N GLY A 265 -15.33 18.36 -20.91
CA GLY A 265 -14.92 17.17 -21.65
C GLY A 265 -13.50 16.69 -21.34
N GLU A 266 -12.87 17.15 -20.23
CA GLU A 266 -11.63 16.55 -19.76
C GLU A 266 -11.92 15.20 -19.11
N GLN A 267 -10.93 14.28 -19.15
CA GLN A 267 -11.02 12.97 -18.53
C GLN A 267 -10.87 13.06 -17.01
N PRO A 268 -11.42 12.11 -16.25
CA PRO A 268 -11.16 11.96 -14.83
C PRO A 268 -9.65 11.91 -14.52
N LEU A 269 -9.24 12.41 -13.35
CA LEU A 269 -7.85 12.54 -12.98
C LEU A 269 -7.11 11.17 -12.99
N GLU A 270 -7.78 10.10 -12.58
CA GLU A 270 -7.23 8.75 -12.60
C GLU A 270 -6.86 8.31 -14.03
N GLN A 271 -7.70 8.64 -15.02
CA GLN A 271 -7.42 8.32 -16.42
C GLN A 271 -6.28 9.18 -16.99
N LEU A 272 -6.15 10.41 -16.53
CA LEU A 272 -5.04 11.30 -16.91
C LEU A 272 -3.71 10.87 -16.29
N LEU A 273 -3.73 10.30 -15.10
CA LEU A 273 -2.55 9.77 -14.40
C LEU A 273 -2.10 8.41 -14.94
N ALA A 274 -3.03 7.58 -15.41
CA ALA A 274 -2.77 6.22 -15.84
C ALA A 274 -1.56 6.06 -16.80
N PRO A 275 -1.31 6.96 -17.81
CA PRO A 275 -0.12 6.86 -18.65
C PRO A 275 1.19 7.12 -17.90
N VAL A 276 1.18 8.04 -16.93
CA VAL A 276 2.36 8.39 -16.12
C VAL A 276 2.69 7.25 -15.17
N SER A 277 1.67 6.74 -14.49
CA SER A 277 1.75 5.58 -13.61
C SER A 277 2.22 4.33 -14.38
N ALA A 278 1.62 4.04 -15.55
CA ALA A 278 1.99 2.91 -16.38
C ALA A 278 3.44 2.94 -16.88
N LEU A 279 4.10 4.11 -16.86
CA LEU A 279 5.50 4.28 -17.20
C LEU A 279 6.41 4.16 -15.98
N LEU A 280 6.09 4.84 -14.87
CA LEU A 280 7.00 5.04 -13.75
C LEU A 280 6.90 3.93 -12.69
N VAL A 281 5.68 3.47 -12.38
CA VAL A 281 5.45 2.45 -11.34
C VAL A 281 6.16 1.12 -11.66
N PRO A 282 6.12 0.61 -12.91
CA PRO A 282 6.85 -0.61 -13.27
C PRO A 282 8.37 -0.50 -13.07
N ILE A 283 8.96 0.70 -13.25
CA ILE A 283 10.40 0.92 -13.01
C ILE A 283 10.72 0.66 -11.53
N PHE A 284 9.88 1.13 -10.60
CA PHE A 284 10.05 0.87 -9.18
C PHE A 284 10.04 -0.63 -8.86
N PHE A 285 9.04 -1.37 -9.33
CA PHE A 285 8.92 -2.80 -9.01
C PHE A 285 10.04 -3.64 -9.63
N VAL A 286 10.42 -3.35 -10.88
CA VAL A 286 11.56 -4.02 -11.52
C VAL A 286 12.86 -3.71 -10.79
N LEU A 287 13.11 -2.44 -10.44
CA LEU A 287 14.30 -2.06 -9.67
C LEU A 287 14.35 -2.75 -8.31
N MET A 288 13.21 -2.82 -7.60
CA MET A 288 13.12 -3.56 -6.33
C MET A 288 13.42 -5.04 -6.53
N GLY A 289 12.86 -5.67 -7.57
CA GLY A 289 13.17 -7.04 -7.93
C GLY A 289 14.66 -7.26 -8.25
N MET A 290 15.27 -6.39 -9.03
CA MET A 290 16.69 -6.45 -9.38
C MET A 290 17.61 -6.36 -8.15
N LYS A 291 17.21 -5.65 -7.10
CA LYS A 291 17.98 -5.53 -5.84
C LYS A 291 17.97 -6.79 -4.99
N ILE A 292 17.09 -7.77 -5.28
CA ILE A 292 17.04 -9.03 -4.54
C ILE A 292 18.18 -9.94 -4.97
N ASP A 293 18.96 -10.42 -4.01
CA ASP A 293 19.95 -11.46 -4.23
C ASP A 293 19.26 -12.84 -4.28
N LEU A 294 19.29 -13.50 -5.43
CA LEU A 294 18.71 -14.84 -5.58
C LEU A 294 19.31 -15.90 -4.66
N ARG A 295 20.55 -15.70 -4.18
CA ARG A 295 21.19 -16.61 -3.22
C ARG A 295 20.43 -16.69 -1.90
N VAL A 296 19.68 -15.64 -1.56
CA VAL A 296 18.84 -15.57 -0.37
C VAL A 296 17.77 -16.65 -0.39
N PHE A 297 17.22 -17.00 -1.55
CA PHE A 297 16.20 -18.04 -1.69
C PHE A 297 16.74 -19.48 -1.50
N ALA A 298 18.05 -19.67 -1.56
CA ALA A 298 18.67 -20.95 -1.29
C ALA A 298 19.06 -21.14 0.19
N ARG A 299 18.89 -20.12 1.03
CA ARG A 299 19.25 -20.16 2.46
C ARG A 299 18.08 -20.64 3.30
N LEU A 300 18.28 -21.75 4.04
CA LEU A 300 17.24 -22.35 4.88
C LEU A 300 16.79 -21.44 6.04
N ASP A 301 17.71 -20.66 6.62
CA ASP A 301 17.39 -19.68 7.66
C ASP A 301 16.44 -18.60 7.15
N VAL A 302 16.67 -18.08 5.94
CA VAL A 302 15.79 -17.08 5.29
C VAL A 302 14.45 -17.68 4.92
N LEU A 303 14.42 -18.91 4.40
CA LEU A 303 13.17 -19.62 4.09
C LEU A 303 12.36 -19.90 5.35
N GLY A 304 13.02 -20.28 6.46
CA GLY A 304 12.37 -20.46 7.75
C GLY A 304 11.76 -19.16 8.27
N PHE A 305 12.49 -18.06 8.19
CA PHE A 305 12.00 -16.74 8.54
C PHE A 305 10.83 -16.29 7.64
N ALA A 306 10.94 -16.45 6.32
CA ALA A 306 9.89 -16.15 5.36
C ALA A 306 8.60 -16.95 5.62
N ALA A 307 8.74 -18.25 5.93
CA ALA A 307 7.61 -19.10 6.28
C ALA A 307 6.93 -18.62 7.57
N ALA A 308 7.72 -18.29 8.61
CA ALA A 308 7.19 -17.73 9.86
C ALA A 308 6.49 -16.38 9.63
N LEU A 309 7.09 -15.46 8.87
CA LEU A 309 6.45 -14.17 8.50
C LEU A 309 5.15 -14.40 7.73
N THR A 310 5.15 -15.32 6.78
CA THR A 310 3.95 -15.66 6.00
C THR A 310 2.84 -16.21 6.90
N LEU A 311 3.18 -17.11 7.80
CA LEU A 311 2.22 -17.71 8.73
C LEU A 311 1.60 -16.67 9.64
N VAL A 312 2.42 -15.79 10.25
CA VAL A 312 1.91 -14.76 11.15
C VAL A 312 1.20 -13.64 10.39
N ALA A 313 1.56 -13.37 9.14
CA ALA A 313 0.82 -12.45 8.28
C ALA A 313 -0.61 -12.97 8.00
N ILE A 314 -0.76 -14.26 7.75
CA ILE A 314 -2.06 -14.91 7.54
C ILE A 314 -2.85 -14.95 8.86
N ILE A 315 -2.26 -15.47 9.94
CA ILE A 315 -2.92 -15.59 11.24
C ILE A 315 -3.32 -14.20 11.77
N GLY A 316 -2.42 -13.24 11.72
CA GLY A 316 -2.67 -11.88 12.20
C GLY A 316 -3.86 -11.21 11.52
N LYS A 317 -4.00 -11.41 10.19
CA LYS A 317 -5.17 -10.91 9.46
C LYS A 317 -6.44 -11.74 9.72
N GLN A 318 -6.32 -13.04 10.02
CA GLN A 318 -7.48 -13.81 10.46
C GLN A 318 -8.03 -13.34 11.82
N VAL A 319 -7.20 -12.79 12.70
CA VAL A 319 -7.66 -12.21 13.98
C VAL A 319 -8.71 -11.11 13.74
N CYS A 320 -8.62 -10.34 12.66
CA CYS A 320 -9.60 -9.30 12.37
C CYS A 320 -11.01 -9.84 12.12
N SER A 321 -11.15 -11.12 11.73
CA SER A 321 -12.45 -11.78 11.61
C SER A 321 -13.24 -11.85 12.93
N LEU A 322 -12.52 -11.83 14.06
CA LEU A 322 -13.12 -11.84 15.41
C LEU A 322 -13.68 -10.47 15.80
N ALA A 323 -13.17 -9.40 15.17
CA ALA A 323 -13.60 -8.02 15.44
C ALA A 323 -14.90 -7.62 14.71
N VAL A 324 -15.46 -8.51 13.89
CA VAL A 324 -16.71 -8.28 13.16
C VAL A 324 -17.89 -8.31 14.11
N ILE A 325 -18.63 -7.20 14.19
CA ILE A 325 -19.79 -7.07 15.08
C ILE A 325 -21.04 -7.69 14.46
N GLU A 326 -21.20 -7.56 13.14
CA GLU A 326 -22.39 -8.00 12.43
C GLU A 326 -22.64 -9.51 12.57
N ARG A 327 -23.92 -9.86 12.75
CA ARG A 327 -24.37 -11.25 12.76
C ARG A 327 -24.76 -11.68 11.35
N GLY A 328 -24.53 -12.94 11.03
CA GLY A 328 -24.95 -13.50 9.72
C GLY A 328 -23.95 -13.33 8.59
N VAL A 329 -22.87 -12.52 8.75
CA VAL A 329 -21.81 -12.36 7.75
C VAL A 329 -20.76 -13.47 7.82
N ASN A 330 -20.09 -13.73 6.71
CA ASN A 330 -19.01 -14.72 6.65
C ASN A 330 -17.71 -14.12 7.18
N ARG A 331 -17.48 -14.26 8.49
CA ARG A 331 -16.28 -13.75 9.17
C ARG A 331 -14.98 -14.30 8.60
N LEU A 332 -14.97 -15.59 8.18
CA LEU A 332 -13.79 -16.20 7.57
C LEU A 332 -13.44 -15.52 6.25
N ALA A 333 -14.44 -15.22 5.42
CA ALA A 333 -14.21 -14.49 4.17
C ALA A 333 -13.66 -13.08 4.42
N ILE A 334 -14.12 -12.38 5.47
CA ILE A 334 -13.60 -11.07 5.85
C ILE A 334 -12.13 -11.18 6.22
N GLY A 335 -11.73 -12.11 7.09
CA GLY A 335 -10.33 -12.32 7.43
C GLY A 335 -9.46 -12.67 6.23
N LEU A 336 -9.94 -13.59 5.36
CA LEU A 336 -9.22 -13.98 4.14
C LEU A 336 -9.08 -12.83 3.15
N GLY A 337 -10.08 -11.94 3.05
CA GLY A 337 -10.03 -10.75 2.21
C GLY A 337 -9.00 -9.71 2.65
N MET A 338 -8.59 -9.75 3.91
CA MET A 338 -7.58 -8.84 4.47
C MET A 338 -6.13 -9.39 4.41
N ILE A 339 -5.91 -10.63 3.91
CA ILE A 339 -4.58 -11.28 3.90
C ILE A 339 -3.61 -10.65 2.88
N PRO A 340 -3.98 -10.31 1.62
CA PRO A 340 -2.98 -9.99 0.60
C PRO A 340 -2.17 -8.75 0.97
N ARG A 341 -0.84 -8.85 0.74
CA ARG A 341 0.11 -7.77 1.06
C ARG A 341 0.48 -6.92 -0.15
N GLY A 342 0.46 -7.50 -1.34
CA GLY A 342 0.68 -6.85 -2.63
C GLY A 342 1.81 -5.82 -2.66
N GLU A 343 1.56 -4.74 -3.39
CA GLU A 343 2.47 -3.63 -3.63
C GLU A 343 2.83 -2.85 -2.36
N VAL A 344 1.88 -2.63 -1.45
CA VAL A 344 2.11 -1.79 -0.25
C VAL A 344 3.15 -2.42 0.67
N GLY A 345 3.12 -3.75 0.86
CA GLY A 345 4.13 -4.47 1.63
C GLY A 345 5.53 -4.36 1.02
N LEU A 346 5.64 -4.36 -0.31
CA LEU A 346 6.90 -4.19 -1.03
C LEU A 346 7.43 -2.75 -0.91
N ILE A 347 6.55 -1.75 -0.94
CA ILE A 347 6.91 -0.35 -0.74
C ILE A 347 7.49 -0.16 0.66
N PHE A 348 6.84 -0.70 1.69
CA PHE A 348 7.33 -0.63 3.07
C PHE A 348 8.71 -1.30 3.19
N ALA A 349 8.87 -2.51 2.65
CA ALA A 349 10.16 -3.19 2.64
C ALA A 349 11.23 -2.37 1.89
N GLY A 350 10.89 -1.78 0.75
CA GLY A 350 11.76 -0.91 -0.03
C GLY A 350 12.23 0.32 0.76
N ILE A 351 11.32 0.96 1.50
CA ILE A 351 11.67 2.08 2.39
C ILE A 351 12.61 1.60 3.49
N GLY A 352 12.34 0.46 4.13
CA GLY A 352 13.20 -0.13 5.15
C GLY A 352 14.61 -0.43 4.64
N ALA A 353 14.75 -0.79 3.37
CA ALA A 353 16.04 -1.01 2.73
C ALA A 353 16.83 0.31 2.47
N THR A 354 16.17 1.46 2.50
CA THR A 354 16.82 2.79 2.37
C THR A 354 17.09 3.48 3.69
N LEU A 355 16.38 3.07 4.76
CA LEU A 355 16.59 3.61 6.11
C LEU A 355 17.81 2.95 6.75
N MET A 356 18.68 3.74 7.37
CA MET A 356 19.91 3.28 7.99
C MET A 356 19.81 3.35 9.51
N LEU A 357 20.30 2.31 10.18
CA LEU A 357 20.47 2.28 11.64
C LEU A 357 21.92 1.91 11.99
N PRO A 358 22.50 2.51 13.05
CA PRO A 358 23.76 2.06 13.56
C PRO A 358 23.61 0.67 14.21
N ASN A 359 24.47 -0.27 13.80
CA ASN A 359 24.57 -1.57 14.46
C ASN A 359 25.35 -1.47 15.79
N ALA A 360 25.47 -2.58 16.52
CA ALA A 360 26.20 -2.63 17.81
C ALA A 360 27.67 -2.22 17.70
N GLN A 361 28.27 -2.29 16.51
CA GLN A 361 29.64 -1.90 16.21
C GLN A 361 29.77 -0.44 15.71
N GLY A 362 28.66 0.30 15.60
CA GLY A 362 28.62 1.68 15.15
C GLY A 362 28.60 1.86 13.63
N PHE A 363 28.54 0.80 12.83
CA PHE A 363 28.37 0.89 11.38
C PHE A 363 26.88 1.09 11.02
N SER A 364 26.64 1.95 10.02
CA SER A 364 25.28 2.16 9.52
C SER A 364 24.87 1.03 8.56
N GLU A 365 23.82 0.32 8.92
CA GLU A 365 23.26 -0.76 8.10
C GLU A 365 21.79 -0.47 7.74
N PRO A 366 21.30 -0.97 6.58
CA PRO A 366 19.89 -0.87 6.25
C PRO A 366 19.00 -1.55 7.31
N VAL A 367 17.89 -0.90 7.67
CA VAL A 367 16.90 -1.46 8.62
C VAL A 367 16.33 -2.79 8.15
N ILE A 368 16.15 -2.93 6.84
CA ILE A 368 15.82 -4.19 6.19
C ILE A 368 17.01 -4.59 5.31
N GLY A 369 17.81 -5.54 5.78
CA GLY A 369 18.89 -6.15 5.01
C GLY A 369 18.36 -7.01 3.85
N ALA A 370 19.26 -7.42 2.94
CA ALA A 370 18.89 -8.18 1.73
C ALA A 370 18.17 -9.51 2.05
N ALA A 371 18.57 -10.19 3.12
CA ALA A 371 17.95 -11.45 3.56
C ALA A 371 16.51 -11.22 4.04
N THR A 372 16.32 -10.23 4.91
CA THR A 372 15.01 -9.82 5.44
C THR A 372 14.10 -9.32 4.32
N PHE A 373 14.64 -8.53 3.37
CA PHE A 373 13.90 -8.08 2.20
C PHE A 373 13.41 -9.27 1.36
N GLY A 374 14.28 -10.26 1.09
CA GLY A 374 13.90 -11.49 0.39
C GLY A 374 12.80 -12.27 1.12
N ALA A 375 12.88 -12.39 2.45
CA ALA A 375 11.85 -13.04 3.26
C ALA A 375 10.49 -12.30 3.15
N VAL A 376 10.48 -10.97 3.20
CA VAL A 376 9.26 -10.15 3.01
C VAL A 376 8.70 -10.35 1.60
N VAL A 377 9.54 -10.39 0.57
CA VAL A 377 9.08 -10.63 -0.82
C VAL A 377 8.41 -12.01 -0.94
N ILE A 378 9.00 -13.07 -0.37
CA ILE A 378 8.39 -14.41 -0.35
C ILE A 378 7.01 -14.34 0.33
N MET A 379 6.91 -13.69 1.47
CA MET A 379 5.66 -13.52 2.21
C MET A 379 4.61 -12.77 1.36
N VAL A 380 4.99 -11.70 0.66
CA VAL A 380 4.10 -10.95 -0.23
C VAL A 380 3.61 -11.83 -1.39
N ILE A 381 4.50 -12.55 -2.06
CA ILE A 381 4.14 -13.45 -3.16
C ILE A 381 3.16 -14.52 -2.67
N VAL A 382 3.47 -15.22 -1.58
CA VAL A 382 2.65 -16.31 -1.06
C VAL A 382 1.27 -15.80 -0.63
N THR A 383 1.20 -14.71 0.14
CA THR A 383 -0.09 -14.16 0.61
C THR A 383 -0.95 -13.67 -0.56
N THR A 384 -0.35 -13.10 -1.59
CA THR A 384 -1.05 -12.64 -2.80
C THR A 384 -1.59 -13.81 -3.62
N LEU A 385 -0.82 -14.88 -3.79
CA LEU A 385 -1.23 -16.05 -4.56
C LEU A 385 -2.29 -16.90 -3.85
N VAL A 386 -2.20 -17.01 -2.53
CA VAL A 386 -3.12 -17.84 -1.72
C VAL A 386 -4.49 -17.17 -1.55
N THR A 387 -4.56 -15.85 -1.50
CA THR A 387 -5.80 -15.14 -1.18
C THR A 387 -6.94 -15.38 -2.19
N PRO A 388 -6.75 -15.26 -3.52
CA PRO A 388 -7.86 -15.42 -4.46
C PRO A 388 -8.57 -16.77 -4.34
N PRO A 389 -7.88 -17.94 -4.35
CA PRO A 389 -8.54 -19.23 -4.20
C PRO A 389 -9.17 -19.42 -2.81
N ALA A 390 -8.50 -18.94 -1.74
CA ALA A 390 -9.01 -19.07 -0.38
C ALA A 390 -10.28 -18.24 -0.17
N LEU A 391 -10.32 -17.00 -0.66
CA LEU A 391 -11.48 -16.12 -0.56
C LEU A 391 -12.65 -16.66 -1.38
N LYS A 392 -12.40 -17.14 -2.61
CA LYS A 392 -13.39 -17.79 -3.45
C LYS A 392 -14.03 -19.00 -2.74
N TRP A 393 -13.19 -19.87 -2.15
CA TRP A 393 -13.65 -21.02 -1.40
C TRP A 393 -14.50 -20.65 -0.18
N ALA A 394 -14.09 -19.64 0.60
CA ALA A 394 -14.83 -19.20 1.77
C ALA A 394 -16.19 -18.61 1.41
N LEU A 395 -16.26 -17.82 0.33
CA LEU A 395 -17.51 -17.23 -0.15
C LEU A 395 -18.46 -18.27 -0.77
N ALA A 396 -17.93 -19.36 -1.38
CA ALA A 396 -18.74 -20.42 -1.94
C ALA A 396 -19.41 -21.30 -0.85
N ARG A 397 -18.82 -21.42 0.35
CA ARG A 397 -19.35 -22.23 1.45
C ARG A 397 -20.62 -21.69 2.11
N ARG A 398 -20.93 -20.42 1.94
CA ARG A 398 -22.14 -19.78 2.45
C ARG A 398 -22.85 -19.07 1.29
N GLU A 399 -23.78 -19.75 0.66
CA GLU A 399 -24.81 -19.10 -0.13
C GLU A 399 -25.78 -18.41 0.84
N SER A 400 -25.42 -17.21 1.29
CA SER A 400 -26.40 -16.29 1.85
C SER A 400 -27.17 -15.69 0.69
N PRO A 401 -28.53 -15.72 0.67
CA PRO A 401 -29.27 -15.04 -0.38
C PRO A 401 -28.84 -13.56 -0.42
N PRO A 402 -28.75 -12.95 -1.60
CA PRO A 402 -28.37 -11.56 -1.74
C PRO A 402 -29.40 -10.69 -1.01
N THR A 403 -28.99 -10.08 0.11
CA THR A 403 -29.78 -9.01 0.73
C THR A 403 -29.58 -7.78 -0.16
N ILE A 404 -30.45 -7.62 -1.14
CA ILE A 404 -30.55 -6.41 -1.95
C ILE A 404 -31.04 -5.34 -0.98
N ILE A 405 -30.15 -4.45 -0.56
CA ILE A 405 -30.52 -3.24 0.19
C ILE A 405 -31.37 -2.40 -0.77
N GLY A 406 -32.65 -2.23 -0.40
CA GLY A 406 -33.72 -1.77 -1.24
C GLY A 406 -33.47 -0.49 -2.01
N VAL A 407 -33.68 -0.57 -3.29
CA VAL A 407 -34.30 0.51 -4.06
C VAL A 407 -35.67 0.77 -3.47
N PRO A 408 -36.02 1.99 -2.97
CA PRO A 408 -37.35 2.25 -2.51
C PRO A 408 -38.29 2.00 -3.68
N ALA A 409 -39.30 1.13 -3.46
CA ALA A 409 -40.33 0.82 -4.44
C ALA A 409 -40.99 2.14 -4.88
N VAL A 410 -40.78 2.49 -6.13
CA VAL A 410 -41.56 3.53 -6.79
C VAL A 410 -43.01 3.02 -6.78
N ALA A 411 -43.84 3.61 -5.94
CA ALA A 411 -45.28 3.34 -5.90
C ALA A 411 -45.86 3.66 -7.27
N THR A 412 -46.14 2.63 -8.04
CA THR A 412 -47.03 2.72 -9.21
C THR A 412 -48.39 3.10 -8.70
N ARG A 413 -48.76 4.37 -8.81
CA ARG A 413 -50.12 4.82 -8.73
C ARG A 413 -50.85 4.22 -9.93
N GLU A 414 -51.64 3.16 -9.70
CA GLU A 414 -52.71 2.80 -10.58
C GLU A 414 -53.74 3.94 -10.60
N THR A 415 -53.78 4.67 -11.70
CA THR A 415 -54.94 5.47 -12.03
C THR A 415 -56.07 4.50 -12.49
N LYS A 416 -57.03 4.28 -11.62
CA LYS A 416 -58.35 3.85 -12.06
C LYS A 416 -59.03 5.06 -12.70
N ASP A 417 -59.35 4.92 -13.96
CA ASP A 417 -60.60 5.38 -14.60
C ASP A 417 -60.83 4.55 -15.87
#